data_996a5118842a0296666cba2593fac86a
#
_entry.id   996a5118842a0296666cba2593fac86a
#
_cell.length_a   1.000
_cell.length_b   1.000
_cell.length_c   1.000
_cell.angle_alpha   90.00
_cell.angle_beta   90.00
_cell.angle_gamma   90.00
#
_symmetry.space_group_name_H-M   'P 1'
#
loop_
_entity.id
_entity.type
_entity.pdbx_description
1 polymer ?
#
loop_
_entity_poly.entity_id
_entity_poly.type
_entity_poly.pdbx_seq_one_letter_code
_entity_poly.pdbx_strand_id
1 'polypeptide(L)'
;MNARPEATRLAVGETEAQTPAESEVLYRVVNRVAIVTLNRPAALNALSHAMVRELAVLIERARHDRDVVALVLEGAGPKGFCAGGDVRAIDRLARAGERFGEDGWQQFFVDEYRLDYALHTFEKPVVALLDGVTMGGGMGLGQAASLRVATTRTKIAMPETRIGLLPDVGATHFLARMPAHFELYVGLTGAMLNGADALHVHLADACVPGDWLDGYEARLAQVSFDDGVYDALRQVFETPGDDANASPLAAREPLIARHFDRRARVEQIVASLRADLEREPADLADDERQWLEATLDALTHYSPTMLEVTREALLRGRHATLAESFRMELGIVVHAIEAGDFCEGVRAHLVDKDRAPRWAPATLAELREQRVQQFLASPWRVEDHPLADLGA
;
A
#
# COMPACT_ATOMS: atom_id res chain seq x y z
N MET A 1 17.83 27.63 78.99
CA MET A 1 17.86 26.23 78.56
C MET A 1 17.17 26.10 77.18
N ASN A 2 17.99 25.99 76.19
CA ASN A 2 17.55 26.04 74.77
C ASN A 2 17.03 24.71 74.32
N ALA A 3 15.80 24.64 73.82
CA ALA A 3 15.28 23.50 73.02
C ALA A 3 15.31 23.94 71.56
N ARG A 4 16.05 23.13 70.76
CA ARG A 4 16.09 23.21 69.28
C ARG A 4 14.84 22.55 68.73
N PRO A 5 14.24 23.02 67.59
CA PRO A 5 13.20 22.27 66.89
C PRO A 5 13.81 21.30 65.96
N GLU A 6 13.21 20.07 65.94
CA GLU A 6 13.49 18.99 65.00
C GLU A 6 13.14 19.36 63.55
N ALA A 7 14.07 19.12 62.66
CA ALA A 7 13.87 19.30 61.23
C ALA A 7 13.09 18.12 60.63
N THR A 8 11.87 18.38 60.20
CA THR A 8 11.05 17.47 59.42
C THR A 8 11.71 17.25 58.05
N ARG A 9 12.21 16.04 57.79
CA ARG A 9 12.66 15.58 56.44
C ARG A 9 11.42 15.43 55.58
N LEU A 10 11.28 16.29 54.56
CA LEU A 10 10.39 16.07 53.41
C LEU A 10 10.95 14.90 52.57
N ALA A 11 10.16 13.85 52.47
CA ALA A 11 10.43 12.76 51.53
C ALA A 11 10.30 13.32 50.10
N VAL A 12 11.41 13.30 49.35
CA VAL A 12 11.43 13.56 47.92
C VAL A 12 10.87 12.29 47.27
N GLY A 13 9.65 12.38 46.78
CA GLY A 13 9.05 11.34 45.97
C GLY A 13 9.87 11.17 44.69
N GLU A 14 10.44 10.02 44.51
CA GLU A 14 11.01 9.60 43.22
C GLU A 14 9.85 9.55 42.23
N THR A 15 9.80 10.50 41.31
CA THR A 15 8.95 10.43 40.13
C THR A 15 9.56 9.36 39.24
N GLU A 16 8.93 8.18 39.13
CA GLU A 16 9.26 7.20 38.10
C GLU A 16 9.24 7.91 36.77
N ALA A 17 10.41 8.03 36.16
CA ALA A 17 10.55 8.50 34.80
C ALA A 17 9.83 7.48 33.90
N GLN A 18 8.66 7.82 33.39
CA GLN A 18 8.01 7.08 32.33
C GLN A 18 9.01 6.95 31.19
N THR A 19 9.37 5.72 30.85
CA THR A 19 10.14 5.42 29.64
C THR A 19 9.41 6.06 28.47
N PRO A 20 10.06 6.92 27.64
CA PRO A 20 9.40 7.47 26.46
C PRO A 20 8.84 6.31 25.65
N ALA A 21 7.56 6.40 25.25
CA ALA A 21 7.01 5.45 24.29
C ALA A 21 7.95 5.44 23.07
N GLU A 22 8.43 4.26 22.69
CA GLU A 22 9.30 4.13 21.50
C GLU A 22 8.55 4.73 20.30
N SER A 23 9.20 5.65 19.56
CA SER A 23 8.61 6.28 18.38
C SER A 23 8.18 5.22 17.38
N GLU A 24 6.98 5.40 16.78
CA GLU A 24 6.45 4.51 15.73
C GLU A 24 7.21 4.67 14.40
N VAL A 25 8.06 5.71 14.27
CA VAL A 25 8.97 5.92 13.14
C VAL A 25 10.36 6.24 13.67
N LEU A 26 11.37 5.50 13.20
CA LEU A 26 12.75 5.74 13.58
C LEU A 26 13.51 6.41 12.43
N TYR A 27 14.46 7.28 12.77
CA TYR A 27 15.29 7.99 11.79
C TYR A 27 16.76 7.91 12.22
N ARG A 28 17.62 7.48 11.31
CA ARG A 28 19.07 7.49 11.47
C ARG A 28 19.76 7.78 10.15
N VAL A 29 21.04 8.15 10.21
CA VAL A 29 21.86 8.40 9.00
C VAL A 29 23.08 7.50 9.05
N VAL A 30 23.33 6.76 7.98
CA VAL A 30 24.52 5.92 7.76
C VAL A 30 25.15 6.34 6.45
N ASN A 31 26.41 6.74 6.49
CA ASN A 31 27.17 7.15 5.30
C ASN A 31 26.38 8.09 4.39
N ARG A 32 25.79 9.16 4.94
CA ARG A 32 24.98 10.17 4.22
C ARG A 32 23.64 9.64 3.65
N VAL A 33 23.25 8.44 3.98
CA VAL A 33 21.92 7.90 3.61
C VAL A 33 21.02 7.94 4.82
N ALA A 34 19.88 8.63 4.71
CA ALA A 34 18.86 8.64 5.73
C ALA A 34 18.08 7.32 5.69
N ILE A 35 17.95 6.67 6.82
CA ILE A 35 17.18 5.43 6.97
C ILE A 35 15.97 5.74 7.85
N VAL A 36 14.78 5.51 7.29
CA VAL A 36 13.49 5.67 7.96
C VAL A 36 12.88 4.29 8.16
N THR A 37 12.66 3.92 9.43
CA THR A 37 12.13 2.62 9.80
C THR A 37 10.71 2.78 10.33
N LEU A 38 9.74 2.10 9.70
CA LEU A 38 8.37 1.95 10.22
C LEU A 38 8.42 1.01 11.43
N ASN A 39 8.06 1.47 12.62
CA ASN A 39 8.34 0.76 13.88
C ASN A 39 7.06 0.38 14.65
N ARG A 40 6.16 -0.32 13.99
CA ARG A 40 4.98 -0.99 14.60
C ARG A 40 4.92 -2.49 14.26
N PRO A 41 5.98 -3.28 14.54
CA PRO A 41 6.07 -4.68 14.07
C PRO A 41 4.93 -5.57 14.56
N ALA A 42 4.33 -5.29 15.72
CA ALA A 42 3.17 -6.01 16.25
C ALA A 42 1.92 -5.83 15.35
N ALA A 43 1.82 -4.70 14.64
CA ALA A 43 0.75 -4.40 13.69
C ALA A 43 1.21 -4.53 12.22
N LEU A 44 2.29 -5.29 11.95
CA LEU A 44 2.90 -5.38 10.62
C LEU A 44 3.23 -4.00 10.01
N ASN A 45 3.64 -3.06 10.84
CA ASN A 45 3.96 -1.68 10.48
C ASN A 45 2.82 -0.94 9.78
N ALA A 46 1.56 -1.26 10.10
CA ALA A 46 0.41 -0.54 9.60
C ALA A 46 0.46 0.94 10.00
N LEU A 47 0.13 1.83 9.05
CA LEU A 47 0.26 3.27 9.19
C LEU A 47 -0.85 3.84 10.08
N SER A 48 -0.48 4.39 11.23
CA SER A 48 -1.33 5.29 11.99
C SER A 48 -1.27 6.71 11.39
N HIS A 49 -2.25 7.56 11.68
CA HIS A 49 -2.22 8.95 11.22
C HIS A 49 -0.99 9.71 11.79
N ALA A 50 -0.63 9.39 13.03
CA ALA A 50 0.58 9.95 13.65
C ALA A 50 1.86 9.55 12.88
N MET A 51 1.97 8.28 12.45
CA MET A 51 3.09 7.83 11.63
C MET A 51 3.15 8.56 10.29
N VAL A 52 2.03 8.74 9.60
CA VAL A 52 1.97 9.45 8.32
C VAL A 52 2.51 10.87 8.47
N ARG A 53 2.10 11.59 9.52
CA ARG A 53 2.59 12.94 9.82
C ARG A 53 4.07 12.96 10.19
N GLU A 54 4.51 12.02 11.01
CA GLU A 54 5.93 11.91 11.38
C GLU A 54 6.81 11.60 10.18
N LEU A 55 6.39 10.67 9.32
CA LEU A 55 7.05 10.36 8.05
C LEU A 55 7.19 11.60 7.16
N ALA A 56 6.12 12.37 6.99
CA ALA A 56 6.17 13.61 6.21
C ALA A 56 7.24 14.59 6.74
N VAL A 57 7.30 14.78 8.06
CA VAL A 57 8.32 15.64 8.68
C VAL A 57 9.74 15.12 8.46
N LEU A 58 9.96 13.79 8.62
CA LEU A 58 11.28 13.19 8.48
C LEU A 58 11.76 13.18 7.02
N ILE A 59 10.86 12.96 6.06
CA ILE A 59 11.15 13.01 4.64
C ILE A 59 11.52 14.43 4.22
N GLU A 60 10.77 15.45 4.67
CA GLU A 60 11.12 16.84 4.41
C GLU A 60 12.45 17.25 5.06
N ARG A 61 12.74 16.74 6.27
CA ARG A 61 14.07 16.89 6.89
C ARG A 61 15.16 16.31 5.99
N ALA A 62 15.00 15.06 5.50
CA ALA A 62 15.97 14.41 4.62
C ALA A 62 16.11 15.13 3.27
N ARG A 63 15.02 15.72 2.74
CA ARG A 63 15.01 16.53 1.51
C ARG A 63 15.93 17.74 1.63
N HIS A 64 15.82 18.49 2.72
CA HIS A 64 16.54 19.75 2.95
C HIS A 64 17.95 19.57 3.52
N ASP A 65 18.26 18.38 4.05
CA ASP A 65 19.61 18.08 4.57
C ASP A 65 20.60 17.87 3.43
N ARG A 66 21.58 18.79 3.31
CA ARG A 66 22.60 18.75 2.25
C ARG A 66 23.61 17.60 2.43
N ASP A 67 23.73 17.08 3.63
CA ASP A 67 24.63 15.96 3.92
C ASP A 67 23.99 14.62 3.58
N VAL A 68 22.65 14.56 3.46
CA VAL A 68 21.91 13.38 3.02
C VAL A 68 21.86 13.33 1.49
N VAL A 69 22.28 12.21 0.91
CA VAL A 69 22.30 11.98 -0.54
C VAL A 69 21.23 11.00 -1.03
N ALA A 70 20.64 10.20 -0.14
CA ALA A 70 19.62 9.23 -0.46
C ALA A 70 18.76 8.91 0.77
N LEU A 71 17.63 8.24 0.54
CA LEU A 71 16.69 7.77 1.55
C LEU A 71 16.49 6.25 1.42
N VAL A 72 16.43 5.54 2.55
CA VAL A 72 16.00 4.14 2.64
C VAL A 72 14.75 4.07 3.49
N LEU A 73 13.72 3.39 3.00
CA LEU A 73 12.51 3.04 3.72
C LEU A 73 12.52 1.55 4.06
N GLU A 74 12.33 1.20 5.32
CA GLU A 74 12.28 -0.19 5.80
C GLU A 74 11.21 -0.39 6.87
N GLY A 75 10.81 -1.64 7.09
CA GLY A 75 9.91 -2.02 8.18
C GLY A 75 10.67 -2.71 9.32
N ALA A 76 10.35 -2.38 10.57
CA ALA A 76 10.88 -3.07 11.73
C ALA A 76 10.34 -4.50 11.83
N GLY A 77 11.20 -5.43 12.23
CA GLY A 77 10.87 -6.84 12.46
C GLY A 77 10.79 -7.67 11.16
N PRO A 78 10.66 -9.01 11.31
CA PRO A 78 10.87 -9.93 10.18
C PRO A 78 9.60 -10.19 9.35
N LYS A 79 8.45 -9.56 9.65
CA LYS A 79 7.17 -9.98 9.10
C LYS A 79 6.71 -9.15 7.91
N GLY A 80 7.13 -7.91 7.80
CA GLY A 80 6.68 -7.07 6.70
C GLY A 80 7.24 -5.65 6.72
N PHE A 81 7.28 -5.08 5.54
CA PHE A 81 7.58 -3.67 5.34
C PHE A 81 6.44 -2.82 5.90
N CYS A 82 5.23 -2.97 5.35
CA CYS A 82 4.04 -2.23 5.80
C CYS A 82 2.76 -2.90 5.29
N ALA A 83 1.80 -3.14 6.19
CA ALA A 83 0.51 -3.76 5.86
C ALA A 83 -0.58 -2.76 5.42
N GLY A 84 -0.23 -1.48 5.17
CA GLY A 84 -1.14 -0.41 4.76
C GLY A 84 -1.67 0.44 5.90
N GLY A 85 -2.67 1.28 5.64
CA GLY A 85 -3.31 2.14 6.62
C GLY A 85 -4.03 1.37 7.73
N ASP A 86 -4.18 1.98 8.91
CA ASP A 86 -4.98 1.41 10.01
C ASP A 86 -6.49 1.56 9.71
N VAL A 87 -6.98 0.72 8.78
CA VAL A 87 -8.38 0.75 8.30
C VAL A 87 -9.42 0.57 9.41
N ARG A 88 -9.04 -0.06 10.54
CA ARG A 88 -9.95 -0.17 11.69
C ARG A 88 -10.11 1.17 12.41
N ALA A 89 -9.06 1.98 12.47
CA ALA A 89 -9.15 3.33 13.00
C ALA A 89 -10.02 4.20 12.10
N ILE A 90 -9.84 4.09 10.78
CA ILE A 90 -10.64 4.81 9.78
C ILE A 90 -12.12 4.42 9.89
N ASP A 91 -12.46 3.13 9.98
CA ASP A 91 -13.84 2.64 10.14
C ASP A 91 -14.49 3.20 11.42
N ARG A 92 -13.76 3.24 12.55
CA ARG A 92 -14.28 3.84 13.79
C ARG A 92 -14.63 5.31 13.62
N LEU A 93 -13.75 6.09 13.00
CA LEU A 93 -14.00 7.52 12.72
C LEU A 93 -15.16 7.70 11.75
N ALA A 94 -15.24 6.88 10.70
CA ALA A 94 -16.33 6.93 9.74
C ALA A 94 -17.70 6.64 10.39
N ARG A 95 -17.78 5.62 11.24
CA ARG A 95 -19.01 5.28 12.00
C ARG A 95 -19.38 6.34 13.04
N ALA A 96 -18.39 7.03 13.59
CA ALA A 96 -18.60 8.15 14.51
C ALA A 96 -19.02 9.44 13.78
N GLY A 97 -18.99 9.49 12.45
CA GLY A 97 -19.23 10.69 11.64
C GLY A 97 -18.08 11.70 11.67
N GLU A 98 -16.90 11.28 12.10
CA GLU A 98 -15.71 12.12 12.25
C GLU A 98 -14.94 12.20 10.92
N ARG A 99 -15.55 12.85 9.93
CA ARG A 99 -14.98 13.01 8.59
C ARG A 99 -13.92 14.12 8.55
N PHE A 100 -14.24 15.28 9.11
CA PHE A 100 -13.48 16.50 8.98
C PHE A 100 -12.66 16.79 10.25
N GLY A 101 -11.76 17.76 10.15
CA GLY A 101 -10.86 18.13 11.22
C GLY A 101 -9.51 17.44 11.11
N GLU A 102 -8.58 17.87 11.95
CA GLU A 102 -7.18 17.41 11.89
C GLU A 102 -7.05 15.89 12.05
N ASP A 103 -7.86 15.26 12.86
CA ASP A 103 -7.85 13.82 13.12
C ASP A 103 -9.02 13.08 12.43
N GLY A 104 -9.76 13.74 11.51
CA GLY A 104 -10.84 13.12 10.76
C GLY A 104 -10.32 12.09 9.75
N TRP A 105 -11.17 11.11 9.41
CA TRP A 105 -10.75 10.05 8.47
C TRP A 105 -10.37 10.58 7.09
N GLN A 106 -11.00 11.66 6.60
CA GLN A 106 -10.63 12.25 5.31
C GLN A 106 -9.22 12.85 5.36
N GLN A 107 -8.82 13.47 6.48
CA GLN A 107 -7.50 14.06 6.62
C GLN A 107 -6.40 12.99 6.62
N PHE A 108 -6.66 11.81 7.16
CA PHE A 108 -5.73 10.68 7.04
C PHE A 108 -5.34 10.42 5.57
N PHE A 109 -6.32 10.27 4.67
CA PHE A 109 -6.04 10.03 3.25
C PHE A 109 -5.38 11.22 2.56
N VAL A 110 -5.76 12.44 2.92
CA VAL A 110 -5.11 13.65 2.39
C VAL A 110 -3.64 13.69 2.76
N ASP A 111 -3.31 13.42 4.03
CA ASP A 111 -1.94 13.43 4.52
C ASP A 111 -1.12 12.26 3.93
N GLU A 112 -1.71 11.05 3.84
CA GLU A 112 -1.08 9.88 3.24
C GLU A 112 -0.76 10.12 1.75
N TYR A 113 -1.70 10.64 0.96
CA TYR A 113 -1.48 10.89 -0.46
C TYR A 113 -0.49 12.04 -0.72
N ARG A 114 -0.44 13.02 0.16
CA ARG A 114 0.60 14.07 0.12
C ARG A 114 1.98 13.50 0.43
N LEU A 115 2.07 12.60 1.40
CA LEU A 115 3.30 11.88 1.74
C LEU A 115 3.80 11.04 0.55
N ASP A 116 2.91 10.24 -0.05
CA ASP A 116 3.25 9.42 -1.21
C ASP A 116 3.69 10.29 -2.40
N TYR A 117 2.98 11.37 -2.66
CA TYR A 117 3.36 12.32 -3.72
C TYR A 117 4.72 12.96 -3.45
N ALA A 118 5.00 13.34 -2.21
CA ALA A 118 6.29 13.90 -1.81
C ALA A 118 7.45 12.91 -2.00
N LEU A 119 7.22 11.62 -1.75
CA LEU A 119 8.18 10.56 -2.01
C LEU A 119 8.40 10.32 -3.51
N HIS A 120 7.33 10.28 -4.30
CA HIS A 120 7.44 10.13 -5.77
C HIS A 120 8.19 11.27 -6.45
N THR A 121 8.12 12.47 -5.86
CA THR A 121 8.79 13.69 -6.36
C THR A 121 10.05 14.04 -5.57
N PHE A 122 10.58 13.08 -4.81
CA PHE A 122 11.79 13.29 -4.04
C PHE A 122 13.01 13.33 -4.96
N GLU A 123 13.82 14.38 -4.85
CA GLU A 123 14.92 14.67 -5.80
C GLU A 123 16.15 13.77 -5.60
N LYS A 124 16.25 13.10 -4.45
CA LYS A 124 17.34 12.18 -4.14
C LYS A 124 16.85 10.73 -4.32
N PRO A 125 17.72 9.76 -4.64
CA PRO A 125 17.33 8.37 -4.72
C PRO A 125 16.65 7.88 -3.44
N VAL A 126 15.52 7.17 -3.61
CA VAL A 126 14.78 6.48 -2.54
C VAL A 126 14.87 4.99 -2.78
N VAL A 127 15.26 4.24 -1.77
CA VAL A 127 15.22 2.77 -1.75
C VAL A 127 14.09 2.32 -0.84
N ALA A 128 13.25 1.39 -1.28
CA ALA A 128 12.27 0.73 -0.42
C ALA A 128 12.60 -0.76 -0.29
N LEU A 129 12.77 -1.22 0.95
CA LEU A 129 13.05 -2.62 1.26
C LEU A 129 11.72 -3.35 1.50
N LEU A 130 11.17 -3.95 0.44
CA LEU A 130 9.85 -4.60 0.43
C LEU A 130 9.92 -6.02 1.02
N ASP A 131 10.53 -6.18 2.20
CA ASP A 131 10.72 -7.48 2.84
C ASP A 131 9.47 -7.92 3.62
N GLY A 132 8.93 -9.07 3.29
CA GLY A 132 7.68 -9.59 3.88
C GLY A 132 6.42 -8.89 3.35
N VAL A 133 5.43 -8.67 4.23
CA VAL A 133 4.12 -8.11 3.85
C VAL A 133 4.23 -6.65 3.43
N THR A 134 3.71 -6.32 2.24
CA THR A 134 3.64 -4.97 1.68
C THR A 134 2.28 -4.78 1.00
N MET A 135 1.36 -4.04 1.60
CA MET A 135 -0.03 -3.91 1.13
C MET A 135 -0.56 -2.48 1.28
N GLY A 136 -1.55 -2.11 0.49
CA GLY A 136 -2.25 -0.82 0.61
C GLY A 136 -1.30 0.37 0.71
N GLY A 137 -1.40 1.21 1.75
CA GLY A 137 -0.48 2.33 1.99
C GLY A 137 1.01 1.94 2.02
N GLY A 138 1.34 0.67 2.38
CA GLY A 138 2.71 0.16 2.24
C GLY A 138 3.15 0.05 0.77
N MET A 139 2.22 -0.22 -0.14
CA MET A 139 2.49 -0.16 -1.58
C MET A 139 2.67 1.29 -2.03
N GLY A 140 1.89 2.24 -1.52
CA GLY A 140 2.06 3.68 -1.80
C GLY A 140 3.49 4.14 -1.50
N LEU A 141 3.95 3.92 -0.28
CA LEU A 141 5.32 4.21 0.13
C LEU A 141 6.37 3.47 -0.73
N GLY A 142 6.15 2.17 -0.95
CA GLY A 142 7.09 1.32 -1.69
C GLY A 142 7.20 1.69 -3.16
N GLN A 143 6.09 1.96 -3.84
CA GLN A 143 6.07 2.27 -5.27
C GLN A 143 6.53 3.70 -5.59
N ALA A 144 6.60 4.57 -4.59
CA ALA A 144 7.21 5.88 -4.70
C ALA A 144 8.75 5.83 -4.79
N ALA A 145 9.37 4.71 -4.39
CA ALA A 145 10.83 4.57 -4.43
C ALA A 145 11.39 4.43 -5.85
N SER A 146 12.60 4.95 -6.05
CA SER A 146 13.36 4.82 -7.29
C SER A 146 14.09 3.46 -7.41
N LEU A 147 14.30 2.77 -6.29
CA LEU A 147 14.84 1.41 -6.23
C LEU A 147 14.00 0.59 -5.24
N ARG A 148 13.22 -0.34 -5.76
CA ARG A 148 12.32 -1.22 -5.00
C ARG A 148 12.95 -2.60 -4.89
N VAL A 149 13.34 -2.97 -3.69
CA VAL A 149 14.05 -4.22 -3.41
C VAL A 149 13.09 -5.20 -2.75
N ALA A 150 12.62 -6.17 -3.52
CA ALA A 150 11.86 -7.31 -3.00
C ALA A 150 12.82 -8.39 -2.48
N THR A 151 12.29 -9.30 -1.68
CA THR A 151 13.03 -10.49 -1.20
C THR A 151 12.26 -11.77 -1.50
N THR A 152 12.91 -12.91 -1.24
CA THR A 152 12.22 -14.21 -1.28
C THR A 152 11.09 -14.34 -0.25
N ARG A 153 11.00 -13.45 0.74
CA ARG A 153 9.94 -13.37 1.75
C ARG A 153 8.81 -12.41 1.38
N THR A 154 8.98 -11.61 0.34
CA THR A 154 8.03 -10.57 -0.09
C THR A 154 6.65 -11.13 -0.39
N LYS A 155 5.64 -10.42 0.09
CA LYS A 155 4.21 -10.66 -0.16
C LYS A 155 3.51 -9.34 -0.45
N ILE A 156 3.33 -9.04 -1.71
CA ILE A 156 2.71 -7.80 -2.20
C ILE A 156 1.27 -8.05 -2.57
N ALA A 157 0.35 -7.18 -2.18
CA ALA A 157 -1.03 -7.19 -2.65
C ALA A 157 -1.69 -5.81 -2.51
N MET A 158 -2.74 -5.58 -3.32
CA MET A 158 -3.69 -4.47 -3.18
C MET A 158 -5.10 -5.08 -2.96
N PRO A 159 -5.44 -5.48 -1.71
CA PRO A 159 -6.65 -6.25 -1.42
C PRO A 159 -7.89 -5.39 -1.12
N GLU A 160 -7.90 -4.12 -1.52
CA GLU A 160 -8.87 -3.11 -1.12
C GLU A 160 -10.29 -3.43 -1.59
N THR A 161 -10.47 -4.01 -2.79
CA THR A 161 -11.78 -4.43 -3.32
C THR A 161 -12.52 -5.40 -2.41
N ARG A 162 -11.77 -6.20 -1.66
CA ARG A 162 -12.29 -7.15 -0.67
C ARG A 162 -12.94 -6.47 0.52
N ILE A 163 -12.50 -5.26 0.87
CA ILE A 163 -13.04 -4.49 1.99
C ILE A 163 -13.91 -3.31 1.54
N GLY A 164 -14.38 -3.34 0.29
CA GLY A 164 -15.25 -2.29 -0.22
C GLY A 164 -14.55 -0.97 -0.53
N LEU A 165 -13.26 -1.02 -0.86
CA LEU A 165 -12.44 0.12 -1.29
C LEU A 165 -11.84 -0.20 -2.68
N LEU A 166 -11.14 0.75 -3.29
CA LEU A 166 -10.30 0.53 -4.48
C LEU A 166 -8.82 0.44 -4.05
N PRO A 167 -7.94 -0.17 -4.86
CA PRO A 167 -6.52 0.12 -4.81
C PRO A 167 -6.28 1.61 -5.03
N ASP A 168 -5.84 2.30 -3.99
CA ASP A 168 -5.57 3.73 -3.92
C ASP A 168 -4.06 4.00 -3.74
N VAL A 169 -3.65 5.05 -3.08
CA VAL A 169 -2.26 5.43 -2.80
C VAL A 169 -1.38 5.54 -4.07
N GLY A 170 -1.97 6.00 -5.16
CA GLY A 170 -1.33 6.07 -6.48
C GLY A 170 -1.41 4.77 -7.28
N ALA A 171 -2.21 3.78 -6.85
CA ALA A 171 -2.30 2.48 -7.53
C ALA A 171 -2.81 2.59 -8.96
N THR A 172 -3.73 3.50 -9.25
CA THR A 172 -4.19 3.72 -10.63
C THR A 172 -3.08 4.23 -11.55
N HIS A 173 -2.00 4.80 -11.00
CA HIS A 173 -0.82 5.22 -11.74
C HIS A 173 0.25 4.12 -11.83
N PHE A 174 0.62 3.48 -10.69
CA PHE A 174 1.73 2.51 -10.73
C PHE A 174 1.30 1.15 -11.30
N LEU A 175 0.07 0.69 -11.10
CA LEU A 175 -0.43 -0.54 -11.72
C LEU A 175 -0.57 -0.39 -13.24
N ALA A 176 -0.84 0.82 -13.74
CA ALA A 176 -0.90 1.10 -15.16
C ALA A 176 0.41 0.86 -15.93
N ARG A 177 1.54 0.72 -15.23
CA ARG A 177 2.84 0.36 -15.82
C ARG A 177 2.96 -1.12 -16.15
N MET A 178 2.11 -1.96 -15.55
CA MET A 178 2.06 -3.38 -15.86
C MET A 178 1.46 -3.64 -17.25
N PRO A 179 1.72 -4.82 -17.85
CA PRO A 179 0.86 -5.35 -18.90
C PRO A 179 -0.61 -5.34 -18.45
N ALA A 180 -1.51 -4.99 -19.38
CA ALA A 180 -2.90 -4.66 -19.05
C ALA A 180 -3.69 -5.73 -18.33
N HIS A 181 -3.47 -6.98 -18.68
CA HIS A 181 -4.14 -8.12 -18.07
C HIS A 181 -3.70 -8.33 -16.62
N PHE A 182 -2.42 -8.07 -16.29
CA PHE A 182 -1.94 -8.12 -14.91
C PHE A 182 -2.49 -6.96 -14.07
N GLU A 183 -2.55 -5.75 -14.64
CA GLU A 183 -3.14 -4.59 -13.98
C GLU A 183 -4.55 -4.89 -13.48
N LEU A 184 -5.41 -5.39 -14.37
CA LEU A 184 -6.80 -5.73 -14.01
C LEU A 184 -6.87 -6.91 -13.05
N TYR A 185 -6.09 -7.97 -13.30
CA TYR A 185 -6.05 -9.13 -12.42
C TYR A 185 -5.68 -8.75 -10.99
N VAL A 186 -4.54 -8.07 -10.81
CA VAL A 186 -4.04 -7.65 -9.49
C VAL A 186 -4.97 -6.66 -8.82
N GLY A 187 -5.42 -5.63 -9.56
CA GLY A 187 -6.26 -4.58 -9.00
C GLY A 187 -7.67 -5.02 -8.63
N LEU A 188 -8.25 -5.99 -9.35
CA LEU A 188 -9.61 -6.47 -9.06
C LEU A 188 -9.64 -7.58 -8.01
N THR A 189 -8.65 -8.50 -8.06
CA THR A 189 -8.67 -9.69 -7.19
C THR A 189 -7.88 -9.51 -5.90
N GLY A 190 -7.00 -8.51 -5.82
CA GLY A 190 -6.07 -8.37 -4.70
C GLY A 190 -5.12 -9.57 -4.58
N ALA A 191 -4.76 -10.20 -5.71
CA ALA A 191 -3.90 -11.36 -5.74
C ALA A 191 -2.57 -11.10 -5.02
N MET A 192 -2.16 -12.08 -4.20
CA MET A 192 -0.89 -12.04 -3.50
C MET A 192 0.25 -12.39 -4.45
N LEU A 193 1.21 -11.48 -4.60
CA LEU A 193 2.41 -11.64 -5.41
C LEU A 193 3.63 -11.90 -4.51
N ASN A 194 4.51 -12.80 -4.91
CA ASN A 194 5.82 -12.97 -4.29
C ASN A 194 6.86 -12.02 -4.91
N GLY A 195 8.11 -12.06 -4.42
CA GLY A 195 9.17 -11.17 -4.92
C GLY A 195 9.50 -11.37 -6.39
N ALA A 196 9.47 -12.62 -6.91
CA ALA A 196 9.70 -12.91 -8.32
C ALA A 196 8.53 -12.43 -9.21
N ASP A 197 7.29 -12.54 -8.72
CA ASP A 197 6.12 -11.98 -9.38
C ASP A 197 6.21 -10.46 -9.45
N ALA A 198 6.58 -9.81 -8.33
CA ALA A 198 6.75 -8.36 -8.27
C ALA A 198 7.81 -7.85 -9.25
N LEU A 199 8.93 -8.56 -9.38
CA LEU A 199 9.96 -8.27 -10.37
C LEU A 199 9.43 -8.44 -11.80
N HIS A 200 8.70 -9.53 -12.08
CA HIS A 200 8.14 -9.83 -13.39
C HIS A 200 7.16 -8.75 -13.89
N VAL A 201 6.34 -8.21 -12.99
CA VAL A 201 5.33 -7.17 -13.33
C VAL A 201 5.80 -5.74 -13.05
N HIS A 202 7.09 -5.53 -12.81
CA HIS A 202 7.69 -4.21 -12.56
C HIS A 202 7.17 -3.48 -11.30
N LEU A 203 6.76 -4.23 -10.27
CA LEU A 203 6.50 -3.70 -8.92
C LEU A 203 7.74 -3.75 -8.02
N ALA A 204 8.81 -4.41 -8.47
CA ALA A 204 10.14 -4.40 -7.88
C ALA A 204 11.21 -4.24 -8.96
N ASP A 205 12.38 -3.72 -8.59
CA ASP A 205 13.54 -3.53 -9.45
C ASP A 205 14.59 -4.62 -9.22
N ALA A 206 14.57 -5.23 -8.03
CA ALA A 206 15.41 -6.37 -7.67
C ALA A 206 14.62 -7.34 -6.77
N CYS A 207 14.99 -8.64 -6.82
CA CYS A 207 14.51 -9.64 -5.88
C CYS A 207 15.72 -10.41 -5.34
N VAL A 208 15.97 -10.27 -4.03
CA VAL A 208 17.17 -10.81 -3.37
C VAL A 208 16.79 -11.86 -2.30
N PRO A 209 17.70 -12.76 -1.90
CA PRO A 209 17.48 -13.58 -0.70
C PRO A 209 17.17 -12.71 0.52
N GLY A 210 16.24 -13.16 1.37
CA GLY A 210 15.81 -12.34 2.51
C GLY A 210 16.94 -12.04 3.51
N ASP A 211 17.90 -12.95 3.67
CA ASP A 211 19.09 -12.78 4.48
C ASP A 211 20.13 -11.83 3.86
N TRP A 212 20.03 -11.52 2.55
CA TRP A 212 20.88 -10.52 1.91
C TRP A 212 20.71 -9.12 2.51
N LEU A 213 19.52 -8.80 2.99
CA LEU A 213 19.25 -7.52 3.65
C LEU A 213 19.86 -7.47 5.06
N ASP A 214 20.20 -8.62 5.66
CA ASP A 214 20.88 -8.64 6.94
C ASP A 214 22.27 -7.97 6.80
N GLY A 215 22.53 -6.98 7.67
CA GLY A 215 23.80 -6.25 7.67
C GLY A 215 24.02 -5.30 6.47
N TYR A 216 22.97 -4.92 5.72
CA TYR A 216 23.10 -3.95 4.62
C TYR A 216 23.71 -2.61 5.08
N GLU A 217 23.50 -2.19 6.32
CA GLU A 217 24.09 -0.97 6.87
C GLU A 217 25.63 -1.02 6.89
N ALA A 218 26.20 -2.19 7.15
CA ALA A 218 27.65 -2.37 7.12
C ALA A 218 28.19 -2.24 5.69
N ARG A 219 27.44 -2.71 4.67
CA ARG A 219 27.79 -2.51 3.25
C ARG A 219 27.62 -1.05 2.86
N LEU A 220 26.51 -0.43 3.29
CA LEU A 220 26.21 0.98 3.05
C LEU A 220 27.27 1.90 3.66
N ALA A 221 27.78 1.58 4.85
CA ALA A 221 28.84 2.35 5.51
C ALA A 221 30.18 2.37 4.75
N GLN A 222 30.38 1.43 3.84
CA GLN A 222 31.65 1.28 3.10
C GLN A 222 31.56 1.71 1.63
N VAL A 223 30.34 1.94 1.10
CA VAL A 223 30.17 2.28 -0.31
C VAL A 223 30.62 3.73 -0.57
N SER A 224 31.29 3.99 -1.71
CA SER A 224 31.54 5.34 -2.21
C SER A 224 30.39 5.80 -3.10
N PHE A 225 30.06 7.09 -3.02
CA PHE A 225 29.09 7.76 -3.88
C PHE A 225 29.72 8.61 -4.98
N ASP A 226 31.04 8.50 -5.18
CA ASP A 226 31.81 9.33 -6.13
C ASP A 226 31.40 9.06 -7.59
N ASP A 227 31.05 7.81 -7.93
CA ASP A 227 30.66 7.38 -9.27
C ASP A 227 29.12 7.45 -9.51
N GLY A 228 28.36 7.94 -8.54
CA GLY A 228 26.92 8.09 -8.61
C GLY A 228 26.16 7.40 -7.48
N VAL A 229 25.19 8.11 -6.91
CA VAL A 229 24.46 7.64 -5.72
C VAL A 229 23.58 6.42 -6.05
N TYR A 230 22.87 6.46 -7.16
CA TYR A 230 21.94 5.39 -7.54
C TYR A 230 22.66 4.06 -7.79
N ASP A 231 23.76 4.09 -8.55
CA ASP A 231 24.54 2.88 -8.85
C ASP A 231 25.22 2.31 -7.61
N ALA A 232 25.68 3.17 -6.70
CA ALA A 232 26.22 2.76 -5.41
C ALA A 232 25.17 2.05 -4.54
N LEU A 233 23.92 2.57 -4.52
CA LEU A 233 22.82 1.92 -3.81
C LEU A 233 22.47 0.55 -4.43
N ARG A 234 22.46 0.44 -5.76
CA ARG A 234 22.27 -0.85 -6.43
C ARG A 234 23.30 -1.88 -5.99
N GLN A 235 24.58 -1.51 -5.89
CA GLN A 235 25.64 -2.40 -5.39
C GLN A 235 25.41 -2.87 -3.95
N VAL A 236 24.78 -2.04 -3.10
CA VAL A 236 24.46 -2.41 -1.72
C VAL A 236 23.27 -3.39 -1.65
N PHE A 237 22.25 -3.16 -2.45
CA PHE A 237 20.95 -3.81 -2.30
C PHE A 237 20.66 -4.91 -3.33
N GLU A 238 21.38 -4.98 -4.44
CA GLU A 238 21.23 -6.04 -5.43
C GLU A 238 22.26 -7.14 -5.23
N THR A 239 21.88 -8.38 -5.50
CA THR A 239 22.83 -9.50 -5.55
C THR A 239 23.50 -9.57 -6.91
N PRO A 240 24.79 -9.98 -6.97
CA PRO A 240 25.41 -10.34 -8.25
C PRO A 240 24.84 -11.67 -8.74
N GLY A 241 23.89 -11.63 -9.63
CA GLY A 241 23.29 -12.82 -10.23
C GLY A 241 21.77 -12.80 -10.21
N ASP A 242 21.20 -13.66 -11.04
CA ASP A 242 19.74 -13.79 -11.24
C ASP A 242 19.20 -14.84 -10.26
N ASP A 243 19.08 -14.52 -8.98
CA ASP A 243 18.54 -15.42 -7.95
C ASP A 243 17.00 -15.36 -7.83
N ALA A 244 16.32 -14.65 -8.74
CA ALA A 244 14.87 -14.63 -8.76
C ALA A 244 14.33 -16.02 -9.08
N ASN A 245 13.67 -16.67 -8.12
CA ASN A 245 12.86 -17.85 -8.36
C ASN A 245 11.92 -17.58 -9.54
N ALA A 246 11.58 -18.61 -10.32
CA ALA A 246 10.64 -18.47 -11.42
C ALA A 246 9.32 -17.86 -10.90
N SER A 247 8.79 -16.85 -11.59
CA SER A 247 7.53 -16.22 -11.23
C SER A 247 6.35 -17.16 -11.52
N PRO A 248 5.57 -17.58 -10.50
CA PRO A 248 4.33 -18.31 -10.72
C PRO A 248 3.31 -17.51 -11.53
N LEU A 249 3.31 -16.19 -11.40
CA LEU A 249 2.43 -15.30 -12.17
C LEU A 249 2.77 -15.32 -13.65
N ALA A 250 4.06 -15.32 -14.03
CA ALA A 250 4.51 -15.44 -15.40
C ALA A 250 4.02 -16.75 -16.05
N ALA A 251 4.07 -17.86 -15.32
CA ALA A 251 3.57 -19.15 -15.83
C ALA A 251 2.05 -19.11 -16.10
N ARG A 252 1.30 -18.25 -15.41
CA ARG A 252 -0.17 -18.08 -15.56
C ARG A 252 -0.57 -16.97 -16.53
N GLU A 253 0.38 -16.25 -17.11
CA GLU A 253 0.09 -15.11 -17.99
C GLU A 253 -0.89 -15.44 -19.11
N PRO A 254 -0.78 -16.58 -19.87
CA PRO A 254 -1.72 -16.90 -20.94
C PRO A 254 -3.17 -17.07 -20.43
N LEU A 255 -3.34 -17.62 -19.22
CA LEU A 255 -4.65 -17.81 -18.59
C LEU A 255 -5.21 -16.47 -18.12
N ILE A 256 -4.41 -15.65 -17.47
CA ILE A 256 -4.81 -14.30 -17.02
C ILE A 256 -5.19 -13.43 -18.23
N ALA A 257 -4.37 -13.40 -19.27
CA ALA A 257 -4.63 -12.62 -20.48
C ALA A 257 -5.92 -13.03 -21.23
N ARG A 258 -6.31 -14.29 -21.13
CA ARG A 258 -7.57 -14.79 -21.71
C ARG A 258 -8.80 -14.16 -21.06
N HIS A 259 -8.79 -13.94 -19.74
CA HIS A 259 -9.95 -13.50 -19.00
C HIS A 259 -9.95 -11.99 -18.70
N PHE A 260 -8.79 -11.38 -18.49
CA PHE A 260 -8.66 -9.98 -18.08
C PHE A 260 -8.37 -9.03 -19.25
N ASP A 261 -9.29 -9.02 -20.25
CA ASP A 261 -9.24 -8.03 -21.32
C ASP A 261 -9.74 -6.67 -20.79
N ARG A 262 -9.03 -5.59 -21.08
CA ARG A 262 -9.40 -4.21 -20.73
C ARG A 262 -10.77 -3.78 -21.22
N ARG A 263 -11.23 -4.31 -22.33
CA ARG A 263 -12.54 -3.98 -22.92
C ARG A 263 -13.67 -4.68 -22.19
N ALA A 264 -13.36 -5.76 -21.46
CA ALA A 264 -14.34 -6.52 -20.73
C ALA A 264 -14.78 -5.79 -19.45
N ARG A 265 -16.07 -5.76 -19.18
CA ARG A 265 -16.60 -5.40 -17.87
C ARG A 265 -16.36 -6.55 -16.89
N VAL A 266 -16.40 -6.27 -15.59
CA VAL A 266 -16.20 -7.32 -14.57
C VAL A 266 -17.17 -8.48 -14.74
N GLU A 267 -18.44 -8.21 -15.09
CA GLU A 267 -19.43 -9.25 -15.37
C GLU A 267 -19.03 -10.17 -16.53
N GLN A 268 -18.38 -9.62 -17.57
CA GLN A 268 -17.88 -10.40 -18.71
C GLN A 268 -16.66 -11.24 -18.33
N ILE A 269 -15.78 -10.71 -17.45
CA ILE A 269 -14.67 -11.48 -16.89
C ILE A 269 -15.22 -12.67 -16.09
N VAL A 270 -16.19 -12.46 -15.23
CA VAL A 270 -16.86 -13.50 -14.45
C VAL A 270 -17.49 -14.55 -15.38
N ALA A 271 -18.19 -14.13 -16.43
CA ALA A 271 -18.78 -15.05 -17.41
C ALA A 271 -17.73 -15.89 -18.13
N SER A 272 -16.59 -15.30 -18.51
CA SER A 272 -15.47 -15.98 -19.15
C SER A 272 -14.83 -17.04 -18.25
N LEU A 273 -14.63 -16.72 -16.95
CA LEU A 273 -14.10 -17.66 -15.96
C LEU A 273 -15.06 -18.85 -15.74
N ARG A 274 -16.36 -18.59 -15.65
CA ARG A 274 -17.39 -19.66 -15.52
C ARG A 274 -17.39 -20.58 -16.72
N ALA A 275 -17.34 -20.02 -17.94
CA ALA A 275 -17.31 -20.82 -19.16
C ALA A 275 -16.10 -21.78 -19.23
N ASP A 276 -14.92 -21.34 -18.76
CA ASP A 276 -13.76 -22.22 -18.68
C ASP A 276 -13.90 -23.31 -17.60
N LEU A 277 -14.55 -23.02 -16.47
CA LEU A 277 -14.83 -23.99 -15.40
C LEU A 277 -15.87 -25.06 -15.81
N GLU A 278 -16.76 -24.75 -16.77
CA GLU A 278 -17.76 -25.67 -17.31
C GLU A 278 -17.17 -26.67 -18.34
N ARG A 279 -15.91 -26.51 -18.74
CA ARG A 279 -15.21 -27.45 -19.64
C ARG A 279 -15.03 -28.81 -18.96
N GLU A 280 -14.91 -29.87 -19.78
CA GLU A 280 -14.67 -31.20 -19.25
C GLU A 280 -13.44 -31.24 -18.35
N PRO A 281 -13.47 -31.95 -17.20
CA PRO A 281 -12.37 -32.02 -16.25
C PRO A 281 -11.04 -32.48 -16.86
N ALA A 282 -11.09 -33.31 -17.92
CA ALA A 282 -9.90 -33.80 -18.62
C ALA A 282 -9.16 -32.73 -19.45
N ASP A 283 -9.82 -31.59 -19.72
CA ASP A 283 -9.30 -30.50 -20.54
C ASP A 283 -8.64 -29.37 -19.72
N LEU A 284 -8.68 -29.47 -18.40
CA LEU A 284 -8.22 -28.43 -17.49
C LEU A 284 -7.31 -29.03 -16.41
N ALA A 285 -6.09 -28.51 -16.28
CA ALA A 285 -5.17 -28.94 -15.23
C ALA A 285 -5.70 -28.55 -13.84
N ASP A 286 -5.39 -29.35 -12.81
CA ASP A 286 -5.91 -29.14 -11.45
C ASP A 286 -5.54 -27.76 -10.89
N ASP A 287 -4.33 -27.28 -11.15
CA ASP A 287 -3.85 -25.99 -10.71
C ASP A 287 -4.48 -24.81 -11.47
N GLU A 288 -4.84 -25.00 -12.76
CA GLU A 288 -5.61 -24.02 -13.53
C GLU A 288 -7.03 -23.93 -12.98
N ARG A 289 -7.67 -25.08 -12.72
CA ARG A 289 -9.00 -25.14 -12.12
C ARG A 289 -9.03 -24.42 -10.77
N GLN A 290 -8.09 -24.70 -9.89
CA GLN A 290 -7.99 -24.06 -8.59
C GLN A 290 -7.83 -22.54 -8.72
N TRP A 291 -7.02 -22.08 -9.69
CA TRP A 291 -6.84 -20.66 -9.94
C TRP A 291 -8.15 -19.99 -10.44
N LEU A 292 -8.84 -20.64 -11.38
CA LEU A 292 -10.12 -20.16 -11.91
C LEU A 292 -11.17 -20.05 -10.80
N GLU A 293 -11.29 -21.07 -9.93
CA GLU A 293 -12.22 -21.10 -8.80
C GLU A 293 -11.91 -19.97 -7.81
N ALA A 294 -10.66 -19.81 -7.41
CA ALA A 294 -10.24 -18.75 -6.50
C ALA A 294 -10.46 -17.34 -7.07
N THR A 295 -10.19 -17.18 -8.38
CA THR A 295 -10.39 -15.91 -9.08
C THR A 295 -11.88 -15.57 -9.21
N LEU A 296 -12.69 -16.56 -9.56
CA LEU A 296 -14.14 -16.40 -9.64
C LEU A 296 -14.76 -16.09 -8.27
N ASP A 297 -14.29 -16.79 -7.22
CA ASP A 297 -14.71 -16.53 -5.84
C ASP A 297 -14.43 -15.08 -5.46
N ALA A 298 -13.23 -14.57 -5.69
CA ALA A 298 -12.89 -13.17 -5.44
C ALA A 298 -13.84 -12.20 -6.15
N LEU A 299 -14.05 -12.35 -7.48
CA LEU A 299 -14.87 -11.45 -8.27
C LEU A 299 -16.38 -11.55 -8.00
N THR A 300 -16.84 -12.62 -7.33
CA THR A 300 -18.25 -12.80 -6.98
C THR A 300 -18.56 -12.47 -5.52
N HIS A 301 -17.54 -12.39 -4.65
CA HIS A 301 -17.71 -12.09 -3.22
C HIS A 301 -17.25 -10.69 -2.82
N TYR A 302 -16.45 -10.01 -3.64
CA TYR A 302 -16.03 -8.64 -3.36
C TYR A 302 -17.11 -7.63 -3.74
N SER A 303 -16.96 -6.36 -3.29
CA SER A 303 -17.95 -5.31 -3.57
C SER A 303 -18.19 -5.14 -5.07
N PRO A 304 -19.40 -5.42 -5.59
CA PRO A 304 -19.71 -5.23 -7.00
C PRO A 304 -19.47 -3.80 -7.49
N THR A 305 -19.79 -2.81 -6.64
CA THR A 305 -19.55 -1.39 -6.93
C THR A 305 -18.04 -1.15 -7.06
N MET A 306 -17.25 -1.59 -6.07
CA MET A 306 -15.83 -1.28 -6.06
C MET A 306 -15.05 -2.07 -7.12
N LEU A 307 -15.46 -3.27 -7.48
CA LEU A 307 -14.85 -4.00 -8.61
C LEU A 307 -14.97 -3.21 -9.93
N GLU A 308 -16.17 -2.72 -10.28
CA GLU A 308 -16.36 -1.99 -11.55
C GLU A 308 -15.76 -0.56 -11.47
N VAL A 309 -15.85 0.11 -10.31
CA VAL A 309 -15.18 1.41 -10.08
C VAL A 309 -13.67 1.27 -10.19
N THR A 310 -13.07 0.24 -9.58
CA THR A 310 -11.63 -0.05 -9.68
C THR A 310 -11.22 -0.26 -11.13
N ARG A 311 -11.97 -1.08 -11.88
CA ARG A 311 -11.72 -1.31 -13.31
C ARG A 311 -11.69 0.02 -14.09
N GLU A 312 -12.70 0.86 -13.92
CA GLU A 312 -12.78 2.17 -14.60
C GLU A 312 -11.66 3.13 -14.13
N ALA A 313 -11.32 3.13 -12.84
CA ALA A 313 -10.27 3.96 -12.29
C ALA A 313 -8.88 3.57 -12.86
N LEU A 314 -8.57 2.28 -12.96
CA LEU A 314 -7.35 1.77 -13.57
C LEU A 314 -7.25 2.18 -15.06
N LEU A 315 -8.34 2.07 -15.82
CA LEU A 315 -8.36 2.49 -17.22
C LEU A 315 -8.09 4.00 -17.37
N ARG A 316 -8.64 4.83 -16.48
CA ARG A 316 -8.40 6.29 -16.47
C ARG A 316 -6.97 6.62 -16.03
N GLY A 317 -6.45 5.93 -15.01
CA GLY A 317 -5.11 6.15 -14.46
C GLY A 317 -3.99 6.00 -15.49
N ARG A 318 -4.19 5.19 -16.53
CA ARG A 318 -3.23 5.04 -17.64
C ARG A 318 -2.95 6.33 -18.40
N HIS A 319 -3.86 7.26 -18.39
CA HIS A 319 -3.77 8.51 -19.12
C HIS A 319 -3.67 9.71 -18.18
N ALA A 320 -3.74 9.47 -16.88
CA ALA A 320 -3.66 10.48 -15.84
C ALA A 320 -2.20 10.71 -15.41
N THR A 321 -1.91 11.92 -15.00
CA THR A 321 -0.70 12.23 -14.24
C THR A 321 -0.82 11.63 -12.83
N LEU A 322 0.30 11.50 -12.11
CA LEU A 322 0.28 11.03 -10.73
C LEU A 322 -0.64 11.89 -9.84
N ALA A 323 -0.57 13.22 -9.97
CA ALA A 323 -1.41 14.14 -9.21
C ALA A 323 -2.92 13.99 -9.54
N GLU A 324 -3.27 13.75 -10.80
CA GLU A 324 -4.65 13.46 -11.22
C GLU A 324 -5.13 12.10 -10.68
N SER A 325 -4.25 11.10 -10.64
CA SER A 325 -4.54 9.79 -10.04
C SER A 325 -4.89 9.94 -8.56
N PHE A 326 -4.05 10.61 -7.76
CA PHE A 326 -4.35 10.88 -6.35
C PHE A 326 -5.65 11.67 -6.14
N ARG A 327 -5.92 12.66 -6.99
CA ARG A 327 -7.20 13.40 -6.91
C ARG A 327 -8.41 12.51 -7.21
N MET A 328 -8.33 11.68 -8.22
CA MET A 328 -9.39 10.74 -8.57
C MET A 328 -9.60 9.71 -7.45
N GLU A 329 -8.54 9.11 -6.97
CA GLU A 329 -8.58 8.10 -5.90
C GLU A 329 -9.18 8.66 -4.61
N LEU A 330 -8.79 9.87 -4.18
CA LEU A 330 -9.38 10.51 -3.00
C LEU A 330 -10.90 10.72 -3.14
N GLY A 331 -11.35 11.12 -4.33
CA GLY A 331 -12.80 11.25 -4.60
C GLY A 331 -13.54 9.94 -4.46
N ILE A 332 -12.97 8.85 -5.00
CA ILE A 332 -13.55 7.51 -4.91
C ILE A 332 -13.55 7.00 -3.47
N VAL A 333 -12.46 7.20 -2.73
CA VAL A 333 -12.37 6.83 -1.30
C VAL A 333 -13.47 7.48 -0.48
N VAL A 334 -13.72 8.78 -0.69
CA VAL A 334 -14.81 9.48 -0.02
C VAL A 334 -16.16 8.84 -0.31
N HIS A 335 -16.45 8.54 -1.57
CA HIS A 335 -17.71 7.87 -1.92
C HIS A 335 -17.80 6.45 -1.34
N ALA A 336 -16.70 5.68 -1.33
CA ALA A 336 -16.68 4.33 -0.79
C ALA A 336 -17.00 4.30 0.71
N ILE A 337 -16.45 5.26 1.48
CA ILE A 337 -16.70 5.37 2.93
C ILE A 337 -18.12 5.87 3.18
N GLU A 338 -18.60 6.90 2.47
CA GLU A 338 -19.92 7.50 2.68
C GLU A 338 -21.07 6.61 2.16
N ALA A 339 -20.84 5.85 1.09
CA ALA A 339 -21.82 4.93 0.53
C ALA A 339 -22.00 3.63 1.34
N GLY A 340 -21.09 3.33 2.28
CA GLY A 340 -21.21 2.23 3.22
C GLY A 340 -20.49 0.93 2.85
N ASP A 341 -20.02 0.74 1.62
CA ASP A 341 -19.32 -0.50 1.20
C ASP A 341 -18.03 -0.70 1.99
N PHE A 342 -17.25 0.35 2.25
CA PHE A 342 -16.02 0.28 3.06
C PHE A 342 -16.32 -0.17 4.50
N CYS A 343 -17.25 0.48 5.18
CA CYS A 343 -17.57 0.14 6.57
C CYS A 343 -18.10 -1.29 6.71
N GLU A 344 -18.89 -1.76 5.76
CA GLU A 344 -19.39 -3.15 5.74
C GLU A 344 -18.24 -4.13 5.47
N GLY A 345 -17.34 -3.84 4.54
CA GLY A 345 -16.20 -4.68 4.25
C GLY A 345 -15.25 -4.80 5.44
N VAL A 346 -14.95 -3.68 6.12
CA VAL A 346 -14.14 -3.68 7.34
C VAL A 346 -14.83 -4.47 8.45
N ARG A 347 -16.14 -4.31 8.66
CA ARG A 347 -16.92 -5.12 9.59
C ARG A 347 -16.71 -6.62 9.31
N ALA A 348 -17.01 -7.04 8.09
CA ALA A 348 -17.05 -8.46 7.73
C ALA A 348 -15.67 -9.14 7.78
N HIS A 349 -14.61 -8.44 7.39
CA HIS A 349 -13.29 -9.06 7.26
C HIS A 349 -12.35 -8.80 8.45
N LEU A 350 -12.51 -7.66 9.14
CA LEU A 350 -11.54 -7.23 10.15
C LEU A 350 -12.11 -7.13 11.56
N VAL A 351 -13.39 -6.78 11.72
CA VAL A 351 -14.04 -6.62 13.04
C VAL A 351 -14.72 -7.93 13.45
N ASP A 352 -15.83 -8.28 12.80
CA ASP A 352 -16.63 -9.48 13.11
C ASP A 352 -15.98 -10.75 12.58
N LYS A 353 -15.24 -10.65 11.48
CA LYS A 353 -14.52 -11.74 10.81
C LYS A 353 -15.43 -12.88 10.34
N ASP A 354 -16.73 -12.58 10.12
CA ASP A 354 -17.71 -13.52 9.59
C ASP A 354 -17.51 -13.80 8.09
N ARG A 355 -16.75 -12.94 7.39
CA ARG A 355 -16.45 -13.00 5.95
C ARG A 355 -17.70 -13.02 5.08
N ALA A 356 -18.79 -12.48 5.57
CA ALA A 356 -20.09 -12.40 4.90
C ALA A 356 -20.55 -10.92 4.76
N PRO A 357 -19.88 -10.14 3.90
CA PRO A 357 -20.26 -8.74 3.69
C PRO A 357 -21.62 -8.63 2.99
N ARG A 358 -22.40 -7.62 3.36
CA ARG A 358 -23.70 -7.30 2.78
C ARG A 358 -23.57 -6.08 1.89
N TRP A 359 -23.08 -6.32 0.67
CA TRP A 359 -22.87 -5.25 -0.30
C TRP A 359 -24.18 -4.63 -0.79
N ALA A 360 -24.12 -3.38 -1.22
CA ALA A 360 -25.25 -2.70 -1.85
C ALA A 360 -24.81 -1.92 -3.11
N PRO A 361 -25.10 -2.46 -4.32
CA PRO A 361 -25.88 -3.65 -4.66
C PRO A 361 -25.19 -4.97 -4.26
N ALA A 362 -25.98 -6.04 -4.11
CA ALA A 362 -25.46 -7.33 -3.69
C ALA A 362 -24.70 -8.08 -4.79
N THR A 363 -25.01 -7.80 -6.06
CA THR A 363 -24.45 -8.51 -7.22
C THR A 363 -24.05 -7.55 -8.34
N LEU A 364 -23.14 -8.00 -9.23
CA LEU A 364 -22.78 -7.25 -10.44
C LEU A 364 -23.98 -7.01 -11.36
N ALA A 365 -24.93 -7.94 -11.44
CA ALA A 365 -26.13 -7.82 -12.26
C ALA A 365 -27.08 -6.71 -11.77
N GLU A 366 -27.08 -6.39 -10.49
CA GLU A 366 -27.85 -5.30 -9.89
C GLU A 366 -27.16 -3.93 -10.01
N LEU A 367 -25.85 -3.93 -10.33
CA LEU A 367 -25.05 -2.71 -10.41
C LEU A 367 -25.47 -1.88 -11.63
N ARG A 368 -25.86 -0.64 -11.38
CA ARG A 368 -26.21 0.32 -12.42
C ARG A 368 -25.01 1.17 -12.80
N GLU A 369 -24.83 1.44 -14.08
CA GLU A 369 -23.78 2.31 -14.62
C GLU A 369 -23.75 3.68 -13.94
N GLN A 370 -24.94 4.25 -13.65
CA GLN A 370 -25.04 5.54 -12.96
C GLN A 370 -24.32 5.54 -11.60
N ARG A 371 -24.36 4.41 -10.84
CA ARG A 371 -23.68 4.31 -9.56
C ARG A 371 -22.15 4.34 -9.76
N VAL A 372 -21.65 3.62 -10.75
CA VAL A 372 -20.21 3.65 -11.08
C VAL A 372 -19.76 5.07 -11.40
N GLN A 373 -20.54 5.79 -12.24
CA GLN A 373 -20.21 7.17 -12.61
C GLN A 373 -20.29 8.15 -11.42
N GLN A 374 -21.18 7.91 -10.46
CA GLN A 374 -21.24 8.70 -9.23
C GLN A 374 -19.98 8.56 -8.39
N PHE A 375 -19.41 7.35 -8.27
CA PHE A 375 -18.16 7.13 -7.54
C PHE A 375 -16.94 7.75 -8.22
N LEU A 376 -16.97 7.83 -9.55
CA LEU A 376 -15.89 8.41 -10.35
C LEU A 376 -16.00 9.94 -10.49
N ALA A 377 -17.10 10.53 -10.06
CA ALA A 377 -17.27 11.98 -10.04
C ALA A 377 -16.61 12.55 -8.78
N SER A 378 -15.79 13.59 -8.96
CA SER A 378 -15.20 14.29 -7.82
C SER A 378 -16.29 14.92 -6.94
N PRO A 379 -16.26 14.73 -5.60
CA PRO A 379 -17.16 15.40 -4.67
C PRO A 379 -16.82 16.89 -4.47
N TRP A 380 -15.72 17.37 -5.06
CA TRP A 380 -15.27 18.77 -4.98
C TRP A 380 -15.23 19.43 -6.34
N ARG A 381 -15.28 20.76 -6.33
CA ARG A 381 -14.82 21.56 -7.47
C ARG A 381 -13.30 21.43 -7.59
N VAL A 382 -12.77 21.73 -8.76
CA VAL A 382 -11.31 21.62 -9.01
C VAL A 382 -10.50 22.46 -8.02
N GLU A 383 -10.95 23.71 -7.80
CA GLU A 383 -10.30 24.67 -6.89
C GLU A 383 -10.43 24.33 -5.40
N ASP A 384 -11.47 23.58 -5.03
CA ASP A 384 -11.77 23.20 -3.64
C ASP A 384 -11.22 21.81 -3.27
N HIS A 385 -10.58 21.13 -4.23
CA HIS A 385 -10.07 19.78 -4.00
C HIS A 385 -8.93 19.77 -2.96
N PRO A 386 -8.94 18.91 -1.91
CA PRO A 386 -7.90 18.88 -0.88
C PRO A 386 -6.47 18.70 -1.41
N LEU A 387 -6.32 18.14 -2.61
CA LEU A 387 -5.05 17.92 -3.32
C LEU A 387 -4.93 18.78 -4.60
N ALA A 388 -5.59 19.96 -4.65
CA ALA A 388 -5.58 20.82 -5.83
C ALA A 388 -4.17 21.32 -6.21
N ASP A 389 -3.31 21.49 -5.22
CA ASP A 389 -1.93 21.98 -5.33
C ASP A 389 -0.91 20.93 -5.78
N LEU A 390 -1.26 19.65 -5.82
CA LEU A 390 -0.33 18.61 -6.30
C LEU A 390 -0.07 18.78 -7.80
N GLY A 391 1.21 18.85 -8.18
CA GLY A 391 1.65 18.99 -9.58
C GLY A 391 1.52 20.39 -10.13
N ALA A 392 1.31 21.42 -9.27
CA ALA A 392 1.24 22.83 -9.65
C ALA A 392 2.64 23.45 -9.81
#